data_a7aae842d3e41a4c48cc60acca1ae695
#
_entry.id   a7aae842d3e41a4c48cc60acca1ae695
#
_cell.length_a   1.000
_cell.length_b   1.000
_cell.length_c   1.000
_cell.angle_alpha   90.00
_cell.angle_beta   90.00
_cell.angle_gamma   90.00
#
_symmetry.space_group_name_H-M   'P 1'
#
loop_
_entity.id
_entity.type
_entity.pdbx_description
1 polymer ?
#
loop_
_entity_poly.entity_id
_entity_poly.type
_entity_poly.pdbx_seq_one_letter_code
_entity_poly.pdbx_strand_id
1 'polypeptide(L)'
;MQAEELVSDAAPRRASFNFMWRHPARWVALGFGSGLAPKAPGTVGSLWAWAAFVVLNRWLTPTHWAWVLALGTLLGLWACTRTAQQLRVADPGAVVWDEVIAVWLILWIYMPVGFWGQLLAFALFRYFDAAKPGPVGWADRLFKLRPGEVIGWRQGLGIMIDDLVAAACTLLVLALLRASLGV
;
A
#
# COMPACT_ATOMS: atom_id res chain seq x y z
N MET A 1 11.84 32.47 -2.54
CA MET A 1 11.60 32.26 -3.98
C MET A 1 12.70 31.43 -4.65
N GLN A 2 13.99 31.75 -4.57
CA GLN A 2 15.05 30.93 -5.21
C GLN A 2 15.28 29.53 -4.61
N ALA A 3 14.99 29.28 -3.36
CA ALA A 3 15.17 27.96 -2.73
C ALA A 3 14.06 26.94 -3.10
N GLU A 4 12.87 27.40 -3.43
CA GLU A 4 11.75 26.55 -3.86
C GLU A 4 11.88 26.12 -5.33
N GLU A 5 12.40 26.95 -6.20
CA GLU A 5 12.70 26.61 -7.61
C GLU A 5 13.79 25.55 -7.74
N LEU A 6 14.80 25.58 -6.87
CA LEU A 6 15.90 24.60 -6.86
C LEU A 6 15.46 23.17 -6.44
N VAL A 7 14.33 23.03 -5.74
CA VAL A 7 13.80 21.73 -5.33
C VAL A 7 12.99 21.05 -6.45
N SER A 8 12.42 21.83 -7.38
CA SER A 8 11.59 21.33 -8.48
C SER A 8 12.41 20.64 -9.59
N ASP A 9 13.68 21.03 -9.77
CA ASP A 9 14.47 20.62 -10.96
C ASP A 9 15.46 19.47 -10.71
N ALA A 10 15.51 18.96 -9.50
CA ALA A 10 16.48 17.91 -9.18
C ALA A 10 15.91 16.52 -9.50
N ALA A 11 16.68 15.71 -10.24
CA ALA A 11 16.32 14.37 -10.71
C ALA A 11 15.73 13.44 -9.63
N PRO A 12 14.78 12.55 -10.00
CA PRO A 12 14.24 11.52 -9.11
C PRO A 12 15.35 10.69 -8.46
N ARG A 13 15.17 10.37 -7.18
CA ARG A 13 16.11 9.49 -6.45
C ARG A 13 15.62 8.06 -6.50
N ARG A 14 16.55 7.11 -6.53
CA ARG A 14 16.22 5.69 -6.42
C ARG A 14 16.18 5.24 -4.96
N ALA A 15 15.18 4.43 -4.63
CA ALA A 15 15.14 3.73 -3.36
C ALA A 15 16.31 2.71 -3.31
N SER A 16 17.01 2.68 -2.18
CA SER A 16 18.12 1.75 -1.93
C SER A 16 18.19 1.42 -0.44
N PHE A 17 18.96 0.40 -0.09
CA PHE A 17 19.17 0.03 1.31
C PHE A 17 19.74 1.21 2.14
N ASN A 18 20.77 1.89 1.62
CA ASN A 18 21.33 3.07 2.27
C ASN A 18 20.33 4.23 2.39
N PHE A 19 19.44 4.39 1.42
CA PHE A 19 18.35 5.37 1.51
C PHE A 19 17.39 4.99 2.64
N MET A 20 16.97 3.73 2.72
CA MET A 20 16.04 3.24 3.74
C MET A 20 16.58 3.47 5.16
N TRP A 21 17.84 3.13 5.43
CA TRP A 21 18.45 3.21 6.76
C TRP A 21 18.48 4.61 7.38
N ARG A 22 18.43 5.65 6.58
CA ARG A 22 18.65 7.03 7.04
C ARG A 22 17.42 7.69 7.69
N HIS A 23 16.23 7.07 7.64
CA HIS A 23 15.00 7.70 8.16
C HIS A 23 13.90 6.68 8.45
N PRO A 24 13.22 6.72 9.62
CA PRO A 24 12.20 5.72 10.00
C PRO A 24 11.00 5.67 9.05
N ALA A 25 10.57 6.81 8.49
CA ALA A 25 9.48 6.81 7.51
C ALA A 25 9.78 5.90 6.30
N ARG A 26 11.04 5.81 5.88
CA ARG A 26 11.44 4.99 4.74
C ARG A 26 11.39 3.50 5.05
N TRP A 27 11.64 3.11 6.30
CA TRP A 27 11.48 1.71 6.73
C TRP A 27 10.05 1.27 6.57
N VAL A 28 9.11 2.09 7.06
CA VAL A 28 7.70 1.81 6.97
C VAL A 28 7.25 1.84 5.49
N ALA A 29 7.47 2.94 4.79
CA ALA A 29 7.01 3.13 3.42
C ALA A 29 7.53 2.05 2.46
N LEU A 30 8.79 1.60 2.63
CA LEU A 30 9.41 0.54 1.82
C LEU A 30 9.11 -0.87 2.36
N GLY A 31 8.12 -1.04 3.22
CA GLY A 31 7.68 -2.34 3.75
C GLY A 31 8.83 -3.14 4.36
N PHE A 32 9.67 -2.48 5.20
CA PHE A 32 10.86 -3.07 5.83
C PHE A 32 11.86 -3.68 4.83
N GLY A 33 11.90 -3.14 3.61
CA GLY A 33 12.81 -3.55 2.55
C GLY A 33 12.18 -4.39 1.44
N SER A 34 10.95 -4.86 1.59
CA SER A 34 10.23 -5.61 0.54
C SER A 34 10.05 -4.76 -0.74
N GLY A 35 9.83 -3.45 -0.59
CA GLY A 35 9.74 -2.48 -1.69
C GLY A 35 11.06 -2.20 -2.41
N LEU A 36 12.20 -2.71 -1.92
CA LEU A 36 13.48 -2.62 -2.61
C LEU A 36 13.67 -3.72 -3.65
N ALA A 37 12.69 -4.61 -3.83
CA ALA A 37 12.75 -5.65 -4.86
C ALA A 37 12.94 -5.04 -6.25
N PRO A 38 13.88 -5.57 -7.07
CA PRO A 38 14.21 -4.99 -8.37
C PRO A 38 13.12 -5.19 -9.42
N LYS A 39 12.22 -6.14 -9.20
CA LYS A 39 11.07 -6.45 -10.06
C LYS A 39 9.82 -6.58 -9.20
N ALA A 40 8.73 -5.98 -9.66
CA ALA A 40 7.39 -6.04 -9.05
C ALA A 40 7.41 -5.80 -7.52
N PRO A 41 7.97 -4.67 -7.01
CA PRO A 41 8.09 -4.41 -5.57
C PRO A 41 6.74 -4.50 -4.85
N GLY A 42 5.66 -4.02 -5.42
CA GLY A 42 4.32 -4.15 -4.87
C GLY A 42 3.87 -5.60 -4.66
N THR A 43 4.18 -6.53 -5.61
CA THR A 43 3.90 -7.95 -5.42
C THR A 43 4.73 -8.54 -4.27
N VAL A 44 6.01 -8.16 -4.17
CA VAL A 44 6.87 -8.61 -3.07
C VAL A 44 6.40 -8.01 -1.74
N GLY A 45 5.98 -6.75 -1.72
CA GLY A 45 5.37 -6.09 -0.56
C GLY A 45 4.09 -6.79 -0.09
N SER A 46 3.20 -7.11 -1.03
CA SER A 46 1.96 -7.84 -0.75
C SER A 46 2.21 -9.27 -0.23
N LEU A 47 3.20 -9.98 -0.78
CA LEU A 47 3.61 -11.32 -0.29
C LEU A 47 4.21 -11.24 1.11
N TRP A 48 5.05 -10.24 1.36
CA TRP A 48 5.59 -9.97 2.69
C TRP A 48 4.47 -9.67 3.70
N ALA A 49 3.50 -8.84 3.30
CA ALA A 49 2.34 -8.52 4.13
C ALA A 49 1.51 -9.77 4.47
N TRP A 50 1.28 -10.64 3.49
CA TRP A 50 0.57 -11.90 3.71
C TRP A 50 1.32 -12.80 4.70
N ALA A 51 2.61 -13.00 4.50
CA ALA A 51 3.43 -13.81 5.42
C ALA A 51 3.42 -13.21 6.84
N ALA A 52 3.60 -11.88 6.96
CA ALA A 52 3.54 -11.19 8.24
C ALA A 52 2.18 -11.33 8.92
N PHE A 53 1.06 -11.21 8.16
CA PHE A 53 -0.28 -11.43 8.68
C PHE A 53 -0.43 -12.85 9.26
N VAL A 54 -0.05 -13.89 8.52
CA VAL A 54 -0.18 -15.29 8.95
C VAL A 54 0.60 -15.55 10.24
N VAL A 55 1.77 -14.93 10.38
CA VAL A 55 2.59 -15.03 11.59
C VAL A 55 1.95 -14.28 12.75
N LEU A 56 1.62 -13.00 12.56
CA LEU A 56 1.10 -12.12 13.61
C LEU A 56 -0.30 -12.53 14.08
N ASN A 57 -1.13 -13.07 13.19
CA ASN A 57 -2.49 -13.51 13.51
C ASN A 57 -2.54 -14.68 14.53
N ARG A 58 -1.41 -15.29 14.86
CA ARG A 58 -1.30 -16.29 15.94
C ARG A 58 -1.39 -15.67 17.33
N TRP A 59 -1.08 -14.38 17.47
CA TRP A 59 -1.03 -13.67 18.74
C TRP A 59 -2.00 -12.47 18.80
N LEU A 60 -2.35 -11.91 17.64
CA LEU A 60 -3.22 -10.73 17.58
C LEU A 60 -4.69 -11.15 17.53
N THR A 61 -5.49 -10.58 18.42
CA THR A 61 -6.96 -10.68 18.39
C THR A 61 -7.54 -9.75 17.32
N PRO A 62 -8.83 -9.92 16.93
CA PRO A 62 -9.49 -8.98 16.02
C PRO A 62 -9.42 -7.53 16.47
N THR A 63 -9.51 -7.26 17.77
CA THR A 63 -9.37 -5.91 18.34
C THR A 63 -7.96 -5.35 18.17
N HIS A 64 -6.93 -6.18 18.37
CA HIS A 64 -5.55 -5.77 18.11
C HIS A 64 -5.34 -5.43 16.63
N TRP A 65 -5.90 -6.22 15.71
CA TRP A 65 -5.84 -5.94 14.28
C TRP A 65 -6.50 -4.62 13.90
N ALA A 66 -7.65 -4.27 14.52
CA ALA A 66 -8.29 -2.97 14.30
C ALA A 66 -7.35 -1.81 14.66
N TRP A 67 -6.64 -1.91 15.79
CA TRP A 67 -5.64 -0.90 16.17
C TRP A 67 -4.42 -0.89 15.25
N VAL A 68 -3.90 -2.05 14.87
CA VAL A 68 -2.78 -2.17 13.92
C VAL A 68 -3.12 -1.51 12.59
N LEU A 69 -4.32 -1.77 12.06
CA LEU A 69 -4.77 -1.17 10.81
C LEU A 69 -4.99 0.34 10.93
N ALA A 70 -5.65 0.81 11.99
CA ALA A 70 -5.89 2.24 12.20
C ALA A 70 -4.57 3.02 12.35
N LEU A 71 -3.71 2.58 13.26
CA LEU A 71 -2.42 3.23 13.51
C LEU A 71 -1.46 3.05 12.32
N GLY A 72 -1.47 1.87 11.69
CA GLY A 72 -0.68 1.56 10.50
C GLY A 72 -1.07 2.44 9.30
N THR A 73 -2.36 2.74 9.11
CA THR A 73 -2.84 3.65 8.07
C THR A 73 -2.39 5.09 8.33
N LEU A 74 -2.50 5.59 9.56
CA LEU A 74 -2.03 6.92 9.92
C LEU A 74 -0.52 7.06 9.78
N LEU A 75 0.22 6.06 10.26
CA LEU A 75 1.67 5.99 10.11
C LEU A 75 2.08 5.89 8.62
N GLY A 76 1.33 5.10 7.84
CA GLY A 76 1.51 4.94 6.40
C GLY A 76 1.34 6.25 5.66
N LEU A 77 0.28 7.00 5.94
CA LEU A 77 0.05 8.30 5.34
C LEU A 77 1.25 9.25 5.55
N TRP A 78 1.77 9.31 6.77
CA TRP A 78 2.98 10.10 7.06
C TRP A 78 4.21 9.54 6.34
N ALA A 79 4.43 8.23 6.42
CA ALA A 79 5.63 7.58 5.91
C ALA A 79 5.70 7.62 4.36
N CYS A 80 4.59 7.32 3.67
CA CYS A 80 4.49 7.36 2.22
C CYS A 80 4.67 8.80 1.71
N THR A 81 3.99 9.79 2.33
CA THR A 81 4.17 11.21 1.98
C THR A 81 5.63 11.64 2.09
N ARG A 82 6.27 11.38 3.24
CA ARG A 82 7.66 11.78 3.47
C ARG A 82 8.63 11.07 2.52
N THR A 83 8.38 9.80 2.24
CA THR A 83 9.25 9.01 1.36
C THR A 83 9.09 9.46 -0.10
N ALA A 84 7.87 9.71 -0.58
CA ALA A 84 7.59 10.25 -1.90
C ALA A 84 8.29 11.61 -2.12
N GLN A 85 8.19 12.53 -1.15
CA GLN A 85 8.91 13.82 -1.17
C GLN A 85 10.43 13.64 -1.29
N GLN A 86 11.00 12.70 -0.53
CA GLN A 86 12.44 12.47 -0.49
C GLN A 86 12.96 11.75 -1.74
N LEU A 87 12.13 10.93 -2.38
CA LEU A 87 12.41 10.29 -3.67
C LEU A 87 12.14 11.24 -4.85
N ARG A 88 11.39 12.34 -4.61
CA ARG A 88 10.94 13.29 -5.65
C ARG A 88 10.09 12.62 -6.73
N VAL A 89 9.29 11.66 -6.34
CA VAL A 89 8.34 10.93 -7.18
C VAL A 89 7.02 10.93 -6.45
N ALA A 90 5.94 11.33 -7.10
CA ALA A 90 4.62 11.45 -6.47
C ALA A 90 4.05 10.10 -6.04
N ASP A 91 4.34 9.07 -6.82
CA ASP A 91 3.95 7.68 -6.58
C ASP A 91 5.15 6.78 -6.91
N PRO A 92 6.06 6.55 -5.93
CA PRO A 92 7.24 5.75 -6.17
C PRO A 92 6.88 4.26 -6.03
N GLY A 93 7.04 3.46 -7.08
CA GLY A 93 6.75 2.03 -7.04
C GLY A 93 7.56 1.19 -6.03
N ALA A 94 8.47 1.80 -5.28
CA ALA A 94 9.17 1.18 -4.15
C ALA A 94 8.44 1.40 -2.81
N VAL A 95 7.50 2.31 -2.76
CA VAL A 95 6.57 2.47 -1.63
C VAL A 95 5.55 1.36 -1.74
N VAL A 96 5.40 0.55 -0.70
CA VAL A 96 4.58 -0.68 -0.67
C VAL A 96 3.79 -0.83 0.64
N TRP A 97 3.77 0.22 1.47
CA TRP A 97 3.04 0.17 2.74
C TRP A 97 1.54 0.22 2.56
N ASP A 98 1.06 0.82 1.50
CA ASP A 98 -0.31 0.82 1.01
C ASP A 98 -0.80 -0.60 0.73
N GLU A 99 -0.03 -1.39 -0.03
CA GLU A 99 -0.33 -2.80 -0.27
C GLU A 99 -0.29 -3.62 1.03
N VAL A 100 0.62 -3.28 1.97
CA VAL A 100 0.68 -3.97 3.27
C VAL A 100 -0.61 -3.77 4.05
N ILE A 101 -1.07 -2.54 4.18
CA ILE A 101 -2.32 -2.20 4.88
C ILE A 101 -3.52 -2.83 4.17
N ALA A 102 -3.58 -2.78 2.84
CA ALA A 102 -4.66 -3.34 2.04
C ALA A 102 -4.77 -4.86 2.21
N VAL A 103 -3.64 -5.59 2.12
CA VAL A 103 -3.62 -7.05 2.33
C VAL A 103 -4.00 -7.41 3.75
N TRP A 104 -3.51 -6.69 4.76
CA TRP A 104 -3.89 -6.94 6.16
C TRP A 104 -5.38 -6.67 6.39
N LEU A 105 -5.96 -5.62 5.81
CA LEU A 105 -7.39 -5.33 5.89
C LEU A 105 -8.23 -6.45 5.26
N ILE A 106 -7.86 -6.92 4.07
CA ILE A 106 -8.56 -8.01 3.38
C ILE A 106 -8.52 -9.26 4.24
N LEU A 107 -7.36 -9.69 4.69
CA LEU A 107 -7.21 -10.91 5.46
C LEU A 107 -7.90 -10.82 6.82
N TRP A 108 -7.85 -9.68 7.50
CA TRP A 108 -8.53 -9.47 8.77
C TRP A 108 -10.05 -9.66 8.67
N ILE A 109 -10.67 -9.13 7.60
CA ILE A 109 -12.12 -9.24 7.37
C ILE A 109 -12.50 -10.62 6.84
N TYR A 110 -11.67 -11.23 6.00
CA TYR A 110 -11.98 -12.47 5.29
C TYR A 110 -11.70 -13.73 6.11
N MET A 111 -10.79 -13.67 7.11
CA MET A 111 -10.50 -14.82 7.98
C MET A 111 -11.72 -15.21 8.87
N PRO A 112 -11.86 -16.48 9.27
CA PRO A 112 -10.91 -17.58 9.00
C PRO A 112 -11.15 -18.25 7.65
N VAL A 113 -10.09 -18.38 6.85
CA VAL A 113 -10.10 -19.14 5.59
C VAL A 113 -8.80 -19.91 5.43
N GLY A 114 -8.86 -21.05 4.74
CA GLY A 114 -7.70 -21.86 4.41
C GLY A 114 -6.77 -21.18 3.39
N PHE A 115 -5.64 -21.83 3.11
CA PHE A 115 -4.61 -21.33 2.19
C PHE A 115 -5.18 -20.91 0.83
N TRP A 116 -6.05 -21.70 0.22
CA TRP A 116 -6.62 -21.39 -1.09
C TRP A 116 -7.53 -20.16 -1.09
N GLY A 117 -8.26 -19.94 0.02
CA GLY A 117 -9.05 -18.71 0.18
C GLY A 117 -8.14 -17.48 0.31
N GLN A 118 -7.06 -17.58 1.08
CA GLN A 118 -6.07 -16.49 1.19
C GLN A 118 -5.37 -16.22 -0.15
N LEU A 119 -5.01 -17.27 -0.91
CA LEU A 119 -4.42 -17.14 -2.23
C LEU A 119 -5.36 -16.46 -3.22
N LEU A 120 -6.65 -16.81 -3.20
CA LEU A 120 -7.67 -16.16 -4.01
C LEU A 120 -7.80 -14.67 -3.65
N ALA A 121 -7.85 -14.36 -2.36
CA ALA A 121 -7.91 -12.97 -1.87
C ALA A 121 -6.69 -12.17 -2.33
N PHE A 122 -5.49 -12.74 -2.22
CA PHE A 122 -4.25 -12.15 -2.71
C PHE A 122 -4.29 -11.91 -4.23
N ALA A 123 -4.69 -12.91 -5.01
CA ALA A 123 -4.73 -12.81 -6.48
C ALA A 123 -5.73 -11.75 -6.95
N LEU A 124 -6.92 -11.68 -6.33
CA LEU A 124 -7.93 -10.67 -6.62
C LEU A 124 -7.42 -9.25 -6.27
N PHE A 125 -6.81 -9.09 -5.10
CA PHE A 125 -6.22 -7.81 -4.71
C PHE A 125 -5.17 -7.36 -5.73
N ARG A 126 -4.23 -8.23 -6.09
CA ARG A 126 -3.19 -7.91 -7.09
C ARG A 126 -3.77 -7.59 -8.47
N TYR A 127 -4.87 -8.23 -8.85
CA TYR A 127 -5.58 -7.88 -10.07
C TYR A 127 -6.16 -6.45 -10.00
N PHE A 128 -6.90 -6.12 -8.95
CA PHE A 128 -7.51 -4.80 -8.79
C PHE A 128 -6.48 -3.67 -8.69
N ASP A 129 -5.42 -3.91 -7.93
CA ASP A 129 -4.33 -2.95 -7.77
C ASP A 129 -3.51 -2.75 -9.06
N ALA A 130 -3.11 -3.81 -9.75
CA ALA A 130 -2.27 -3.70 -10.94
C ALA A 130 -3.05 -3.23 -12.18
N ALA A 131 -4.28 -3.74 -12.39
CA ALA A 131 -5.11 -3.41 -13.55
C ALA A 131 -5.94 -2.13 -13.35
N LYS A 132 -6.13 -1.71 -12.09
CA LYS A 132 -6.90 -0.53 -11.68
C LYS A 132 -8.27 -0.38 -12.40
N PRO A 133 -9.10 -1.43 -12.47
CA PRO A 133 -10.38 -1.35 -13.17
C PRO A 133 -11.38 -0.47 -12.40
N GLY A 134 -12.24 0.26 -13.14
CA GLY A 134 -13.39 0.97 -12.58
C GLY A 134 -13.07 1.90 -11.41
N PRO A 135 -13.59 1.61 -10.19
CA PRO A 135 -13.45 2.48 -9.01
C PRO A 135 -12.00 2.71 -8.60
N VAL A 136 -11.13 1.70 -8.74
CA VAL A 136 -9.70 1.82 -8.37
C VAL A 136 -8.99 2.81 -9.28
N GLY A 137 -9.20 2.72 -10.60
CA GLY A 137 -8.64 3.68 -11.54
C GLY A 137 -9.21 5.10 -11.38
N TRP A 138 -10.44 5.23 -10.89
CA TRP A 138 -11.00 6.53 -10.52
C TRP A 138 -10.29 7.08 -9.27
N ALA A 139 -10.09 6.29 -8.23
CA ALA A 139 -9.39 6.69 -7.01
C ALA A 139 -7.94 7.10 -7.30
N ASP A 140 -7.21 6.31 -8.10
CA ASP A 140 -5.84 6.61 -8.55
C ASP A 140 -5.74 7.99 -9.23
N ARG A 141 -6.72 8.37 -10.05
CA ARG A 141 -6.70 9.66 -10.75
C ARG A 141 -7.00 10.86 -9.87
N LEU A 142 -7.73 10.70 -8.74
CA LEU A 142 -8.14 11.81 -7.88
C LEU A 142 -6.97 12.58 -7.29
N PHE A 143 -5.89 11.89 -6.98
CA PHE A 143 -4.76 12.41 -6.22
C PHE A 143 -3.48 12.55 -7.04
N LYS A 144 -3.54 12.32 -8.37
CA LYS A 144 -2.37 12.53 -9.23
C LYS A 144 -1.85 13.95 -9.13
N LEU A 145 -0.52 14.07 -9.16
CA LEU A 145 0.18 15.34 -9.12
C LEU A 145 -0.22 16.18 -10.34
N ARG A 146 -0.61 17.43 -10.10
CA ARG A 146 -0.94 18.39 -11.17
C ARG A 146 0.30 19.19 -11.55
N PRO A 147 0.37 19.73 -12.78
CA PRO A 147 1.46 20.61 -13.17
C PRO A 147 1.61 21.79 -12.19
N GLY A 148 2.84 22.01 -11.68
CA GLY A 148 3.15 23.04 -10.69
C GLY A 148 2.78 22.71 -9.23
N GLU A 149 2.22 21.53 -8.95
CA GLU A 149 1.90 21.09 -7.58
C GLU A 149 3.14 20.45 -6.93
N VAL A 150 3.32 20.69 -5.63
CA VAL A 150 4.39 20.07 -4.84
C VAL A 150 3.88 18.76 -4.23
N ILE A 151 4.74 17.75 -4.17
CA ILE A 151 4.43 16.46 -3.53
C ILE A 151 4.13 16.69 -2.04
N GLY A 152 2.92 16.38 -1.61
CA GLY A 152 2.43 16.62 -0.25
C GLY A 152 1.52 15.53 0.26
N TRP A 153 0.75 15.84 1.32
CA TRP A 153 -0.22 14.91 1.94
C TRP A 153 -1.26 14.38 0.96
N ARG A 154 -1.59 15.16 -0.06
CA ARG A 154 -2.54 14.77 -1.08
C ARG A 154 -2.04 13.56 -1.88
N GLN A 155 -0.76 13.54 -2.26
CA GLN A 155 -0.13 12.42 -2.96
C GLN A 155 0.03 11.21 -2.02
N GLY A 156 0.39 11.43 -0.75
CA GLY A 156 0.42 10.37 0.26
C GLY A 156 -0.95 9.72 0.51
N LEU A 157 -2.03 10.52 0.49
CA LEU A 157 -3.40 10.01 0.51
C LEU A 157 -3.71 9.20 -0.76
N GLY A 158 -3.26 9.67 -1.93
CA GLY A 158 -3.45 8.97 -3.19
C GLY A 158 -2.86 7.58 -3.17
N ILE A 159 -1.59 7.47 -2.74
CA ILE A 159 -0.87 6.20 -2.58
C ILE A 159 -1.67 5.21 -1.72
N MET A 160 -2.28 5.68 -0.61
CA MET A 160 -3.00 4.81 0.32
C MET A 160 -4.42 4.46 -0.16
N ILE A 161 -5.12 5.40 -0.81
CA ILE A 161 -6.56 5.28 -1.10
C ILE A 161 -6.83 4.32 -2.25
N ASP A 162 -6.04 4.33 -3.30
CA ASP A 162 -6.29 3.44 -4.45
C ASP A 162 -6.17 1.96 -4.03
N ASP A 163 -5.24 1.61 -3.17
CA ASP A 163 -5.11 0.26 -2.62
C ASP A 163 -6.22 -0.09 -1.63
N LEU A 164 -6.69 0.86 -0.82
CA LEU A 164 -7.87 0.64 0.03
C LEU A 164 -9.14 0.42 -0.81
N VAL A 165 -9.28 1.12 -1.94
CA VAL A 165 -10.38 0.88 -2.89
C VAL A 165 -10.21 -0.48 -3.58
N ALA A 166 -8.99 -0.88 -3.96
CA ALA A 166 -8.71 -2.21 -4.48
C ALA A 166 -9.06 -3.31 -3.46
N ALA A 167 -8.73 -3.08 -2.18
CA ALA A 167 -9.12 -3.98 -1.08
C ALA A 167 -10.64 -4.08 -0.93
N ALA A 168 -11.36 -2.96 -0.99
CA ALA A 168 -12.83 -2.96 -0.93
C ALA A 168 -13.46 -3.71 -2.11
N CYS A 169 -12.96 -3.53 -3.33
CA CYS A 169 -13.39 -4.29 -4.52
C CYS A 169 -13.11 -5.79 -4.34
N THR A 170 -11.94 -6.14 -3.82
CA THR A 170 -11.58 -7.53 -3.50
C THR A 170 -12.56 -8.16 -2.52
N LEU A 171 -12.83 -7.48 -1.40
CA LEU A 171 -13.76 -7.96 -0.39
C LEU A 171 -15.19 -8.09 -0.93
N LEU A 172 -15.63 -7.17 -1.78
CA LEU A 172 -16.93 -7.27 -2.43
C LEU A 172 -17.04 -8.52 -3.30
N VAL A 173 -16.02 -8.79 -4.15
CA VAL A 173 -16.00 -10.01 -4.98
C VAL A 173 -15.99 -11.26 -4.12
N LEU A 174 -15.17 -11.30 -3.07
CA LEU A 174 -15.12 -12.44 -2.15
C LEU A 174 -16.46 -12.66 -1.43
N ALA A 175 -17.14 -11.59 -1.02
CA ALA A 175 -18.47 -11.67 -0.40
C ALA A 175 -19.53 -12.21 -1.38
N LEU A 176 -19.52 -11.74 -2.63
CA LEU A 176 -20.43 -12.23 -3.67
C LEU A 176 -20.18 -13.71 -3.99
N LEU A 177 -18.93 -14.13 -4.08
CA LEU A 177 -18.56 -15.53 -4.28
C LEU A 177 -19.05 -16.41 -3.11
N ARG A 178 -18.87 -15.97 -1.86
CA ARG A 178 -19.40 -16.68 -0.69
C ARG A 178 -20.92 -16.82 -0.75
N ALA A 179 -21.62 -15.73 -1.02
CA ALA A 179 -23.08 -15.74 -1.12
C ALA A 179 -23.60 -16.67 -2.22
N SER A 180 -22.91 -16.72 -3.37
CA SER A 180 -23.30 -17.59 -4.50
C SER A 180 -23.00 -19.07 -4.27
N LEU A 181 -22.00 -19.41 -3.48
CA LEU A 181 -21.61 -20.77 -3.15
C LEU A 181 -22.32 -21.33 -1.89
N GLY A 182 -23.09 -20.49 -1.20
CA GLY A 182 -23.83 -20.88 0.01
C GLY A 182 -22.93 -21.18 1.22
N VAL A 183 -21.74 -20.59 1.28
CA VAL A 183 -20.70 -20.85 2.31
C VAL A 183 -20.43 -19.61 3.14
#